data_a35047eba806acf01c9f9d00d501ff4f
#
_entry.id   a35047eba806acf01c9f9d00d501ff4f
#
_cell.length_a   1.000
_cell.length_b   1.000
_cell.length_c   1.000
_cell.angle_alpha   90.00
_cell.angle_beta   90.00
_cell.angle_gamma   90.00
#
_symmetry.space_group_name_H-M   'P 1'
#
loop_
_entity.id
_entity.type
_entity.pdbx_description
1 polymer ?
#
loop_
_entity_poly.entity_id
_entity_poly.type
_entity_poly.pdbx_seq_one_letter_code
_entity_poly.pdbx_strand_id
1 'polypeptide(L)'
;IDSDSPVDATLIFKKSAAASASSQLSDDIARWLKDCRSALLENDSLKRVRAACPGLEFLGFTWDYIKRFRDENNLILLSDTHDLLHRIIAGSETPFIYERIGVTLSHFLIDEFQDTSVLQWSNLKPLVADSVAYDNDNLIIGDEKQAIYRFRNSDSSLLHHVIANEDFPDNHVIRGNQPSENTNYRSAPDIVRFNNALFTRIASQLGVEGYENTVQSLSKGNSSLTSCIRIYNTNKMTVNDMPAEFEITAREILRQHDAGYRWRDIAILVRKRKEARRVVEYMLKYHPEIKILSAEGLLLKNSQAIKLIIGMLKLVDKSYESGDLKDEVKAMKPVYGSVGDIRMMIGRYDYFMSENLDPAEALRLALLDSGSDNDGISDSISEIRKVNPSGLVSLVETIIEKKISPERRAADFAFIAAFQDEVLNFCEKYNPSVHAFLQWWDENSDRLAINPGAGEDAVTIMTVHSAKGLEWDCVHIPLGDWSLFKNDQNIWLKPDAVDFVSPDLRPPLLSVTLGPSCLLDGSPLQNEATANRRDQIADNLNTTYVAYTRAGRELNICFSKQIAAGKEVMSALSMPLSDNP
;
A
#
# COMPACT_ATOMS: atom_id res chain seq x y z
N ILE A 1 5.37 36.21 -5.70
CA ILE A 1 5.95 37.42 -5.05
C ILE A 1 6.47 36.90 -3.72
N ASP A 2 7.80 36.80 -3.56
CA ASP A 2 8.42 36.45 -2.29
C ASP A 2 8.08 37.53 -1.25
N SER A 3 7.83 37.12 -0.01
CA SER A 3 7.31 38.01 1.05
C SER A 3 8.16 39.22 1.34
N ASP A 4 9.44 39.20 1.02
CA ASP A 4 10.44 40.25 1.39
C ASP A 4 11.07 40.94 0.18
N SER A 5 10.72 40.56 -1.03
CA SER A 5 11.21 41.26 -2.23
C SER A 5 10.41 42.55 -2.46
N PRO A 6 11.03 43.72 -2.67
CA PRO A 6 10.31 44.92 -3.06
C PRO A 6 9.55 44.64 -4.38
N VAL A 7 8.29 44.99 -4.40
CA VAL A 7 7.48 44.79 -5.59
C VAL A 7 8.01 45.72 -6.68
N ASP A 8 8.53 45.13 -7.77
CA ASP A 8 9.03 45.91 -8.90
C ASP A 8 7.87 46.73 -9.49
N ALA A 9 8.02 48.04 -9.50
CA ALA A 9 7.01 48.98 -10.06
C ALA A 9 6.65 48.64 -11.51
N THR A 10 7.53 47.96 -12.26
CA THR A 10 7.26 47.49 -13.63
C THR A 10 6.26 46.34 -13.72
N LEU A 11 6.03 45.59 -12.61
CA LEU A 11 4.99 44.56 -12.51
C LEU A 11 3.59 45.14 -12.28
N ILE A 12 3.51 46.33 -11.68
CA ILE A 12 2.25 46.99 -11.34
C ILE A 12 1.84 48.01 -12.39
N PHE A 13 2.82 48.76 -12.91
CA PHE A 13 2.59 49.85 -13.83
C PHE A 13 3.10 49.50 -15.25
N LYS A 14 2.43 50.05 -16.28
CA LYS A 14 3.00 50.05 -17.63
C LYS A 14 4.38 50.73 -17.59
N LYS A 15 5.35 50.21 -18.35
CA LYS A 15 6.75 50.69 -18.38
C LYS A 15 6.86 52.24 -18.47
N SER A 16 5.94 52.90 -19.15
CA SER A 16 5.90 54.35 -19.28
C SER A 16 5.43 55.08 -18.02
N ALA A 17 4.70 54.41 -17.13
CA ALA A 17 4.19 55.00 -15.89
C ALA A 17 5.05 54.61 -14.66
N ALA A 18 5.83 53.55 -14.75
CA ALA A 18 6.64 53.04 -13.65
C ALA A 18 7.72 54.09 -13.23
N ALA A 19 8.27 54.85 -14.16
CA ALA A 19 9.27 55.87 -13.90
C ALA A 19 8.72 57.14 -13.21
N SER A 20 7.39 57.36 -13.25
CA SER A 20 6.74 58.51 -12.60
C SER A 20 5.93 58.15 -11.36
N ALA A 21 5.84 56.86 -11.00
CA ALA A 21 5.17 56.44 -9.78
C ALA A 21 5.98 56.88 -8.54
N SER A 22 5.32 57.51 -7.57
CA SER A 22 5.98 57.80 -6.31
C SER A 22 6.31 56.51 -5.55
N SER A 23 7.44 56.48 -4.86
CA SER A 23 7.81 55.35 -4.03
C SER A 23 6.72 54.98 -3.01
N GLN A 24 6.08 56.02 -2.45
CA GLN A 24 5.00 55.85 -1.48
C GLN A 24 3.75 55.14 -2.08
N LEU A 25 3.36 55.46 -3.30
CA LEU A 25 2.26 54.75 -4.00
C LEU A 25 2.62 53.30 -4.29
N SER A 26 3.86 53.05 -4.66
CA SER A 26 4.38 51.70 -4.89
C SER A 26 4.34 50.86 -3.60
N ASP A 27 4.75 51.44 -2.48
CA ASP A 27 4.78 50.80 -1.16
C ASP A 27 3.36 50.56 -0.63
N ASP A 28 2.44 51.49 -0.84
CA ASP A 28 1.04 51.32 -0.44
C ASP A 28 0.34 50.20 -1.23
N ILE A 29 0.57 50.12 -2.55
CA ILE A 29 0.08 49.01 -3.38
C ILE A 29 0.71 47.68 -2.96
N ALA A 30 2.01 47.64 -2.68
CA ALA A 30 2.68 46.45 -2.24
C ALA A 30 2.10 45.94 -0.90
N ARG A 31 1.84 46.86 0.05
CA ARG A 31 1.20 46.51 1.33
C ARG A 31 -0.20 45.98 1.11
N TRP A 32 -1.00 46.67 0.31
CA TRP A 32 -2.36 46.21 -0.02
C TRP A 32 -2.37 44.83 -0.71
N LEU A 33 -1.47 44.56 -1.64
CA LEU A 33 -1.30 43.23 -2.27
C LEU A 33 -0.90 42.15 -1.24
N LYS A 34 -0.05 42.49 -0.29
CA LYS A 34 0.33 41.58 0.81
C LYS A 34 -0.87 41.24 1.70
N ASP A 35 -1.67 42.26 2.06
CA ASP A 35 -2.87 42.08 2.88
C ASP A 35 -3.94 41.25 2.13
N CYS A 36 -4.13 41.51 0.85
CA CYS A 36 -5.04 40.72 -0.01
C CYS A 36 -4.56 39.24 -0.08
N ARG A 37 -3.26 39.02 -0.26
CA ARG A 37 -2.71 37.66 -0.31
C ARG A 37 -2.94 36.95 1.01
N SER A 38 -2.65 37.59 2.14
CA SER A 38 -2.86 37.02 3.48
C SER A 38 -4.33 36.62 3.68
N ALA A 39 -5.25 37.53 3.38
CA ALA A 39 -6.68 37.27 3.48
C ALA A 39 -7.16 36.12 2.56
N LEU A 40 -6.59 35.99 1.37
CA LEU A 40 -6.90 34.87 0.45
C LEU A 40 -6.40 33.53 1.01
N LEU A 41 -5.20 33.48 1.57
CA LEU A 41 -4.63 32.26 2.16
C LEU A 41 -5.40 31.83 3.42
N GLU A 42 -5.79 32.78 4.26
CA GLU A 42 -6.62 32.54 5.43
C GLU A 42 -8.00 32.01 5.02
N ASN A 43 -8.65 32.65 4.05
CA ASN A 43 -9.95 32.20 3.53
C ASN A 43 -9.87 30.80 2.91
N ASP A 44 -8.79 30.45 2.20
CA ASP A 44 -8.59 29.09 1.67
C ASP A 44 -8.43 28.08 2.81
N SER A 45 -7.65 28.41 3.85
CA SER A 45 -7.48 27.57 5.03
C SER A 45 -8.79 27.35 5.78
N LEU A 46 -9.59 28.42 5.99
CA LEU A 46 -10.92 28.33 6.60
C LEU A 46 -11.89 27.49 5.77
N LYS A 47 -11.87 27.59 4.46
CA LYS A 47 -12.69 26.74 3.56
C LYS A 47 -12.34 25.26 3.70
N ARG A 48 -11.04 24.92 3.83
CA ARG A 48 -10.59 23.55 4.03
C ARG A 48 -11.04 22.99 5.37
N VAL A 49 -10.88 23.76 6.45
CA VAL A 49 -11.38 23.40 7.79
C VAL A 49 -12.90 23.19 7.76
N ARG A 50 -13.66 24.11 7.17
CA ARG A 50 -15.11 24.01 7.04
C ARG A 50 -15.55 22.77 6.24
N ALA A 51 -14.84 22.43 5.17
CA ALA A 51 -15.14 21.27 4.34
C ALA A 51 -14.92 19.93 5.09
N ALA A 52 -14.09 19.93 6.13
CA ALA A 52 -13.80 18.75 6.95
C ALA A 52 -14.84 18.51 8.06
N CYS A 53 -15.57 19.55 8.49
CA CYS A 53 -16.51 19.46 9.62
C CYS A 53 -17.62 18.39 9.45
N PRO A 54 -18.29 18.25 8.30
CA PRO A 54 -19.31 17.21 8.12
C PRO A 54 -18.78 15.79 8.31
N GLY A 55 -17.52 15.54 7.89
CA GLY A 55 -16.87 14.25 8.09
C GLY A 55 -16.64 13.91 9.57
N LEU A 56 -16.34 14.91 10.39
CA LEU A 56 -16.20 14.72 11.85
C LEU A 56 -17.51 14.36 12.51
N GLU A 57 -18.58 15.04 12.14
CA GLU A 57 -19.92 14.75 12.68
C GLU A 57 -20.31 13.30 12.34
N PHE A 58 -20.10 12.87 11.11
CA PHE A 58 -20.33 11.50 10.69
C PHE A 58 -19.46 10.49 11.46
N LEU A 59 -18.17 10.80 11.68
CA LEU A 59 -17.28 9.97 12.50
C LEU A 59 -17.77 9.86 13.94
N GLY A 60 -18.30 10.94 14.54
CA GLY A 60 -18.88 10.92 15.87
C GLY A 60 -20.06 9.94 15.98
N PHE A 61 -21.01 10.03 15.05
CA PHE A 61 -22.14 9.07 15.00
C PHE A 61 -21.68 7.64 14.79
N THR A 62 -20.71 7.42 13.89
CA THR A 62 -20.16 6.09 13.61
C THR A 62 -19.47 5.52 14.86
N TRP A 63 -18.71 6.34 15.57
CA TRP A 63 -18.01 5.94 16.78
C TRP A 63 -18.98 5.55 17.89
N ASP A 64 -20.05 6.33 18.12
CA ASP A 64 -21.08 6.03 19.10
C ASP A 64 -21.84 4.74 18.76
N TYR A 65 -22.05 4.47 17.47
CA TYR A 65 -22.65 3.22 17.01
C TYR A 65 -21.72 2.03 17.26
N ILE A 66 -20.44 2.14 16.87
CA ILE A 66 -19.44 1.09 17.10
C ILE A 66 -19.29 0.79 18.59
N LYS A 67 -19.27 1.83 19.44
CA LYS A 67 -19.18 1.67 20.88
C LYS A 67 -20.36 0.88 21.43
N ARG A 68 -21.58 1.26 21.07
CA ARG A 68 -22.80 0.52 21.47
C ARG A 68 -22.78 -0.92 20.99
N PHE A 69 -22.45 -1.14 19.71
CA PHE A 69 -22.36 -2.49 19.14
C PHE A 69 -21.35 -3.37 19.88
N ARG A 70 -20.20 -2.82 20.24
CA ARG A 70 -19.18 -3.52 21.04
C ARG A 70 -19.69 -3.89 22.42
N ASP A 71 -20.31 -2.93 23.11
CA ASP A 71 -20.82 -3.13 24.46
C ASP A 71 -21.94 -4.19 24.48
N GLU A 72 -22.84 -4.17 23.49
CA GLU A 72 -23.94 -5.14 23.36
C GLU A 72 -23.45 -6.55 23.01
N ASN A 73 -22.34 -6.68 22.28
CA ASN A 73 -21.80 -7.97 21.83
C ASN A 73 -20.56 -8.43 22.63
N ASN A 74 -20.15 -7.71 23.67
CA ASN A 74 -18.94 -7.97 24.46
C ASN A 74 -17.67 -8.11 23.60
N LEU A 75 -17.49 -7.20 22.62
CA LEU A 75 -16.36 -7.21 21.70
C LEU A 75 -15.29 -6.21 22.14
N ILE A 76 -14.02 -6.61 21.99
CA ILE A 76 -12.85 -5.75 22.17
C ILE A 76 -12.10 -5.70 20.83
N LEU A 77 -11.82 -4.48 20.34
CA LEU A 77 -11.00 -4.32 19.15
C LEU A 77 -9.52 -4.54 19.48
N LEU A 78 -8.77 -5.16 18.58
CA LEU A 78 -7.32 -5.32 18.74
C LEU A 78 -6.60 -3.96 18.88
N SER A 79 -7.11 -2.90 18.25
CA SER A 79 -6.59 -1.54 18.41
C SER A 79 -6.70 -1.01 19.84
N ASP A 80 -7.71 -1.45 20.59
CA ASP A 80 -7.94 -0.96 21.95
C ASP A 80 -7.01 -1.63 22.97
N THR A 81 -6.36 -2.72 22.60
CA THR A 81 -5.50 -3.51 23.51
C THR A 81 -4.36 -2.65 24.05
N HIS A 82 -3.74 -1.84 23.20
CA HIS A 82 -2.63 -0.97 23.60
C HIS A 82 -3.10 0.16 24.53
N ASP A 83 -4.28 0.74 24.28
CA ASP A 83 -4.86 1.79 25.11
C ASP A 83 -5.33 1.24 26.47
N LEU A 84 -5.91 0.04 26.48
CA LEU A 84 -6.29 -0.67 27.72
C LEU A 84 -5.04 -0.98 28.57
N LEU A 85 -4.00 -1.50 27.96
CA LEU A 85 -2.73 -1.74 28.63
C LEU A 85 -2.14 -0.44 29.18
N HIS A 86 -2.14 0.62 28.37
CA HIS A 86 -1.64 1.92 28.82
C HIS A 86 -2.37 2.43 30.06
N ARG A 87 -3.69 2.33 30.10
CA ARG A 87 -4.50 2.75 31.28
C ARG A 87 -4.20 1.91 32.52
N ILE A 88 -3.86 0.64 32.34
CA ILE A 88 -3.50 -0.25 33.45
C ILE A 88 -2.09 0.07 33.95
N ILE A 89 -1.16 0.40 33.05
CA ILE A 89 0.25 0.63 33.33
C ILE A 89 0.51 2.06 33.83
N ALA A 90 -0.12 3.06 33.22
CA ALA A 90 0.15 4.49 33.47
C ALA A 90 -0.17 4.98 34.90
N GLY A 91 -0.82 4.17 35.73
CA GLY A 91 -1.14 4.48 37.14
C GLY A 91 -0.46 3.56 38.15
N SER A 92 0.35 2.61 37.71
CA SER A 92 0.94 1.60 38.59
C SER A 92 2.46 1.60 38.50
N GLU A 93 3.13 1.48 39.64
CA GLU A 93 4.55 1.12 39.67
C GLU A 93 4.75 -0.28 39.07
N THR A 94 5.86 -0.52 38.43
CA THR A 94 6.23 -1.70 37.61
C THR A 94 5.87 -3.08 38.19
N PRO A 95 5.85 -3.29 39.52
CA PRO A 95 5.58 -4.59 40.11
C PRO A 95 4.23 -5.20 39.76
N PHE A 96 3.19 -4.40 39.50
CA PHE A 96 1.83 -4.87 39.29
C PHE A 96 1.67 -5.75 38.04
N ILE A 97 2.40 -5.44 36.95
CA ILE A 97 2.33 -6.22 35.72
C ILE A 97 2.96 -7.59 35.94
N TYR A 98 4.13 -7.63 36.58
CA TYR A 98 4.82 -8.88 36.89
C TYR A 98 4.05 -9.76 37.86
N GLU A 99 3.34 -9.16 38.83
CA GLU A 99 2.43 -9.91 39.71
C GLU A 99 1.28 -10.58 38.92
N ARG A 100 0.76 -9.89 37.89
CA ARG A 100 -0.31 -10.43 37.04
C ARG A 100 0.16 -11.50 36.08
N ILE A 101 1.37 -11.35 35.49
CA ILE A 101 1.95 -12.31 34.56
C ILE A 101 2.55 -13.50 35.32
N GLY A 102 2.94 -13.30 36.57
CA GLY A 102 3.61 -14.32 37.41
C GLY A 102 5.05 -14.64 36.98
N VAL A 103 5.64 -13.86 36.08
CA VAL A 103 7.01 -14.01 35.58
C VAL A 103 7.64 -12.63 35.44
N THR A 104 8.85 -12.46 35.96
CA THR A 104 9.68 -11.26 35.75
C THR A 104 10.52 -11.44 34.49
N LEU A 105 10.50 -10.45 33.60
CA LEU A 105 11.33 -10.41 32.39
C LEU A 105 12.60 -9.61 32.71
N SER A 106 13.76 -10.28 32.59
CA SER A 106 15.06 -9.68 32.96
C SER A 106 15.80 -9.08 31.77
N HIS A 107 15.59 -9.58 30.55
CA HIS A 107 16.29 -9.14 29.35
C HIS A 107 15.31 -8.88 28.22
N PHE A 108 15.42 -7.72 27.59
CA PHE A 108 14.60 -7.34 26.43
C PHE A 108 15.48 -7.27 25.18
N LEU A 109 15.06 -8.01 24.15
CA LEU A 109 15.66 -7.94 22.82
C LEU A 109 14.57 -7.44 21.87
N ILE A 110 14.68 -6.18 21.46
CA ILE A 110 13.70 -5.50 20.62
C ILE A 110 14.34 -5.22 19.27
N ASP A 111 13.80 -5.83 18.23
CA ASP A 111 14.22 -5.61 16.84
C ASP A 111 13.22 -4.73 16.09
N GLU A 112 13.64 -4.14 14.97
CA GLU A 112 12.82 -3.24 14.13
C GLU A 112 12.19 -2.10 14.94
N PHE A 113 12.93 -1.53 15.89
CA PHE A 113 12.40 -0.55 16.85
C PHE A 113 11.82 0.70 16.17
N GLN A 114 12.29 1.09 14.98
CA GLN A 114 11.77 2.22 14.20
C GLN A 114 10.30 2.05 13.78
N ASP A 115 9.74 0.84 13.88
CA ASP A 115 8.32 0.57 13.59
C ASP A 115 7.44 0.63 14.84
N THR A 116 8.02 0.93 15.99
CA THR A 116 7.31 1.03 17.27
C THR A 116 6.51 2.34 17.32
N SER A 117 5.26 2.28 17.78
CA SER A 117 4.46 3.48 18.05
C SER A 117 4.76 4.05 19.44
N VAL A 118 4.48 5.35 19.62
CA VAL A 118 4.62 6.04 20.93
C VAL A 118 3.85 5.27 22.02
N LEU A 119 2.64 4.79 21.72
CA LEU A 119 1.81 4.06 22.68
C LEU A 119 2.41 2.68 23.03
N GLN A 120 2.95 1.97 22.04
CA GLN A 120 3.64 0.69 22.28
C GLN A 120 4.88 0.90 23.15
N TRP A 121 5.69 1.90 22.82
CA TRP A 121 6.87 2.22 23.62
C TRP A 121 6.51 2.65 25.05
N SER A 122 5.51 3.49 25.23
CA SER A 122 5.05 3.90 26.55
C SER A 122 4.60 2.73 27.44
N ASN A 123 4.12 1.63 26.83
CA ASN A 123 3.75 0.41 27.53
C ASN A 123 4.95 -0.50 27.85
N LEU A 124 5.98 -0.52 26.98
CA LEU A 124 7.17 -1.37 27.16
C LEU A 124 8.27 -0.68 27.99
N LYS A 125 8.40 0.64 27.85
CA LYS A 125 9.45 1.44 28.51
C LYS A 125 9.57 1.20 30.02
N PRO A 126 8.48 1.15 30.82
CA PRO A 126 8.59 0.88 32.25
C PRO A 126 9.21 -0.48 32.57
N LEU A 127 8.92 -1.51 31.75
CA LEU A 127 9.47 -2.85 31.94
C LEU A 127 10.96 -2.91 31.58
N VAL A 128 11.36 -2.23 30.51
CA VAL A 128 12.78 -2.10 30.12
C VAL A 128 13.54 -1.28 31.15
N ALA A 129 12.94 -0.19 31.67
CA ALA A 129 13.57 0.63 32.72
C ALA A 129 13.78 -0.16 34.02
N ASP A 130 12.83 -0.99 34.41
CA ASP A 130 12.94 -1.90 35.55
C ASP A 130 14.11 -2.89 35.36
N SER A 131 14.19 -3.51 34.18
CA SER A 131 15.31 -4.39 33.83
C SER A 131 16.66 -3.69 33.92
N VAL A 132 16.76 -2.46 33.39
CA VAL A 132 17.99 -1.62 33.47
C VAL A 132 18.32 -1.28 34.92
N ALA A 133 17.33 -1.00 35.78
CA ALA A 133 17.54 -0.70 37.20
C ALA A 133 18.13 -1.88 38.00
N TYR A 134 17.98 -3.11 37.49
CA TYR A 134 18.61 -4.32 38.04
C TYR A 134 19.93 -4.69 37.36
N ASP A 135 20.55 -3.78 36.61
CA ASP A 135 21.79 -3.99 35.84
C ASP A 135 21.69 -5.16 34.84
N ASN A 136 20.51 -5.42 34.29
CA ASN A 136 20.37 -6.44 33.26
C ASN A 136 20.66 -5.86 31.86
N ASP A 137 21.29 -6.69 31.01
CA ASP A 137 21.57 -6.33 29.63
C ASP A 137 20.29 -6.37 28.76
N ASN A 138 20.06 -5.32 28.00
CA ASN A 138 18.98 -5.19 27.05
C ASN A 138 19.52 -4.79 25.68
N LEU A 139 18.84 -5.17 24.60
CA LEU A 139 19.24 -4.85 23.23
C LEU A 139 18.08 -4.27 22.46
N ILE A 140 18.25 -3.06 21.94
CA ILE A 140 17.29 -2.39 21.05
C ILE A 140 17.99 -2.15 19.71
N ILE A 141 17.41 -2.69 18.65
CA ILE A 141 17.93 -2.60 17.28
C ILE A 141 16.91 -1.89 16.40
N GLY A 142 17.37 -0.95 15.60
CA GLY A 142 16.52 -0.23 14.65
C GLY A 142 17.34 0.50 13.59
N ASP A 143 16.70 0.80 12.48
CA ASP A 143 17.23 1.59 11.37
C ASP A 143 16.15 2.55 10.86
N GLU A 144 16.29 3.83 11.13
CA GLU A 144 15.31 4.87 10.74
C GLU A 144 15.05 4.91 9.24
N LYS A 145 16.06 4.56 8.43
CA LYS A 145 15.93 4.48 6.97
C LYS A 145 15.00 3.34 6.51
N GLN A 146 14.68 2.42 7.42
CA GLN A 146 13.73 1.34 7.21
C GLN A 146 12.37 1.59 7.88
N ALA A 147 12.12 2.78 8.42
CA ALA A 147 10.82 3.18 8.95
C ALA A 147 9.83 3.43 7.80
N ILE A 148 8.93 2.47 7.57
CA ILE A 148 7.93 2.52 6.49
C ILE A 148 6.50 2.29 6.96
N TYR A 149 6.26 2.31 8.29
CA TYR A 149 4.95 2.06 8.90
C TYR A 149 4.36 3.26 9.64
N ARG A 150 4.79 4.50 9.30
CA ARG A 150 4.22 5.73 9.89
C ARG A 150 2.70 5.81 9.76
N PHE A 151 2.11 5.27 8.68
CA PHE A 151 0.67 5.15 8.50
C PHE A 151 -0.03 4.23 9.52
N ARG A 152 0.74 3.48 10.33
CA ARG A 152 0.28 2.67 11.47
C ARG A 152 0.66 3.29 12.82
N ASN A 153 0.95 4.60 12.84
CA ASN A 153 1.38 5.36 14.00
C ASN A 153 2.76 4.97 14.56
N SER A 154 3.64 4.33 13.76
CA SER A 154 5.03 4.17 14.16
C SER A 154 5.74 5.52 14.15
N ASP A 155 6.68 5.69 15.07
CA ASP A 155 7.47 6.92 15.23
C ASP A 155 8.95 6.58 15.34
N SER A 156 9.68 6.80 14.25
CA SER A 156 11.12 6.51 14.20
C SER A 156 11.95 7.46 15.10
N SER A 157 11.41 8.61 15.50
CA SER A 157 12.09 9.53 16.41
C SER A 157 12.31 8.96 17.81
N LEU A 158 11.52 7.93 18.19
CA LEU A 158 11.71 7.21 19.45
C LEU A 158 13.11 6.60 19.58
N LEU A 159 13.70 6.18 18.45
CA LEU A 159 15.06 5.64 18.45
C LEU A 159 16.08 6.72 18.85
N HIS A 160 15.88 7.97 18.41
CA HIS A 160 16.71 9.11 18.84
C HIS A 160 16.60 9.37 20.33
N HIS A 161 15.40 9.32 20.92
CA HIS A 161 15.18 9.53 22.35
C HIS A 161 15.93 8.46 23.19
N VAL A 162 15.84 7.20 22.76
CA VAL A 162 16.60 6.11 23.41
C VAL A 162 18.12 6.36 23.28
N ILE A 163 18.59 6.69 22.07
CA ILE A 163 20.01 6.95 21.80
C ILE A 163 20.52 8.18 22.56
N ALA A 164 19.69 9.22 22.75
CA ALA A 164 20.05 10.43 23.47
C ALA A 164 20.03 10.28 25.00
N ASN A 165 19.74 9.08 25.52
CA ASN A 165 19.53 8.80 26.94
C ASN A 165 18.38 9.60 27.58
N GLU A 166 17.40 10.03 26.79
CA GLU A 166 16.24 10.75 27.33
C GLU A 166 15.26 9.83 28.05
N ASP A 167 15.29 8.54 27.69
CA ASP A 167 14.40 7.52 28.23
C ASP A 167 14.95 6.75 29.43
N PHE A 168 16.28 6.76 29.63
CA PHE A 168 16.97 5.98 30.68
C PHE A 168 17.98 6.85 31.43
N PRO A 169 18.33 6.51 32.68
CA PRO A 169 19.35 7.22 33.45
C PRO A 169 20.70 7.28 32.73
N ASP A 170 21.44 8.33 32.99
CA ASP A 170 22.79 8.53 32.44
C ASP A 170 23.69 7.30 32.63
N ASN A 171 24.46 6.99 31.59
CA ASN A 171 25.45 5.90 31.50
C ASN A 171 24.92 4.47 31.33
N HIS A 172 23.62 4.26 31.15
CA HIS A 172 23.06 2.91 30.90
C HIS A 172 22.88 2.58 29.43
N VAL A 173 23.05 3.52 28.50
CA VAL A 173 22.92 3.28 27.06
C VAL A 173 24.30 3.21 26.40
N ILE A 174 24.67 2.03 25.95
CA ILE A 174 25.91 1.80 25.17
C ILE A 174 25.52 1.83 23.69
N ARG A 175 26.03 2.81 22.95
CA ARG A 175 25.79 2.90 21.51
C ARG A 175 26.70 1.93 20.76
N GLY A 176 26.11 0.99 20.05
CA GLY A 176 26.79 0.11 19.12
C GLY A 176 27.07 0.76 17.76
N ASN A 177 27.47 2.03 17.70
CA ASN A 177 27.53 2.78 16.44
C ASN A 177 28.99 3.13 16.05
N GLN A 178 29.87 2.15 16.14
CA GLN A 178 31.19 2.31 15.51
C GLN A 178 31.05 2.16 13.99
N PRO A 179 31.76 2.91 13.16
CA PRO A 179 31.72 2.77 11.71
C PRO A 179 32.06 1.34 11.24
N SER A 180 32.80 0.57 12.05
CA SER A 180 33.09 -0.83 11.85
C SER A 180 31.87 -1.76 12.03
N GLU A 181 30.82 -1.29 12.70
CA GLU A 181 29.62 -2.06 13.01
C GLU A 181 28.51 -1.90 11.96
N ASN A 182 28.55 -0.82 11.14
CA ASN A 182 27.64 -0.64 10.01
C ASN A 182 28.10 -1.44 8.79
N THR A 183 28.27 -2.76 8.95
CA THR A 183 28.73 -3.66 7.91
C THR A 183 27.55 -4.36 7.24
N ASN A 184 27.48 -4.27 5.91
CA ASN A 184 26.48 -4.98 5.11
C ASN A 184 26.95 -6.41 4.83
N TYR A 185 26.20 -7.39 5.34
CA TYR A 185 26.44 -8.81 5.16
C TYR A 185 25.58 -9.45 4.06
N ARG A 186 24.60 -8.70 3.52
CA ARG A 186 23.66 -9.18 2.50
C ARG A 186 24.19 -8.98 1.09
N SER A 187 24.55 -7.74 0.78
CA SER A 187 24.71 -7.30 -0.59
C SER A 187 26.16 -7.36 -1.09
N ALA A 188 26.31 -7.61 -2.37
CA ALA A 188 27.57 -7.57 -3.07
C ALA A 188 28.08 -6.13 -3.29
N PRO A 189 29.37 -5.93 -3.61
CA PRO A 189 30.05 -4.62 -3.55
C PRO A 189 29.38 -3.49 -4.31
N ASP A 190 28.96 -3.74 -5.55
CA ASP A 190 28.40 -2.66 -6.38
C ASP A 190 27.04 -2.18 -5.86
N ILE A 191 26.24 -3.10 -5.32
CA ILE A 191 24.94 -2.75 -4.72
C ILE A 191 25.14 -1.87 -3.49
N VAL A 192 26.09 -2.21 -2.62
CA VAL A 192 26.39 -1.40 -1.43
C VAL A 192 26.90 -0.02 -1.83
N ARG A 193 27.86 0.05 -2.79
CA ARG A 193 28.40 1.32 -3.29
C ARG A 193 27.33 2.19 -3.93
N PHE A 194 26.49 1.60 -4.75
CA PHE A 194 25.38 2.30 -5.40
C PHE A 194 24.38 2.87 -4.37
N ASN A 195 23.93 2.04 -3.44
CA ASN A 195 22.99 2.49 -2.41
C ASN A 195 23.59 3.59 -1.53
N ASN A 196 24.85 3.44 -1.09
CA ASN A 196 25.56 4.47 -0.34
C ASN A 196 25.58 5.81 -1.10
N ALA A 197 26.04 5.79 -2.34
CA ALA A 197 26.16 7.00 -3.17
C ALA A 197 24.77 7.63 -3.45
N LEU A 198 23.79 6.81 -3.82
CA LEU A 198 22.46 7.28 -4.18
C LEU A 198 21.76 7.94 -2.99
N PHE A 199 21.65 7.22 -1.86
CA PHE A 199 20.84 7.68 -0.72
C PHE A 199 21.51 8.84 0.03
N THR A 200 22.83 8.87 0.14
CA THR A 200 23.56 10.04 0.68
C THR A 200 23.28 11.29 -0.17
N ARG A 201 23.34 11.16 -1.50
CA ARG A 201 23.10 12.29 -2.41
C ARG A 201 21.66 12.78 -2.35
N ILE A 202 20.68 11.87 -2.41
CA ILE A 202 19.26 12.24 -2.39
C ILE A 202 18.90 12.91 -1.05
N ALA A 203 19.32 12.34 0.07
CA ALA A 203 19.04 12.87 1.39
C ALA A 203 19.63 14.28 1.56
N SER A 204 20.88 14.49 1.12
CA SER A 204 21.51 15.82 1.13
C SER A 204 20.75 16.84 0.27
N GLN A 205 20.28 16.45 -0.92
CA GLN A 205 19.53 17.34 -1.82
C GLN A 205 18.13 17.70 -1.29
N LEU A 206 17.50 16.78 -0.56
CA LEU A 206 16.14 16.95 -0.06
C LEU A 206 16.08 17.42 1.40
N GLY A 207 17.23 17.52 2.08
CA GLY A 207 17.32 17.89 3.49
C GLY A 207 16.59 16.87 4.40
N VAL A 208 16.69 15.58 4.10
CA VAL A 208 16.11 14.51 4.92
C VAL A 208 17.10 14.11 6.00
N GLU A 209 16.69 14.25 7.25
CA GLU A 209 17.45 13.82 8.44
C GLU A 209 17.48 12.28 8.55
N GLY A 210 18.44 11.74 9.32
CA GLY A 210 18.56 10.29 9.56
C GLY A 210 19.41 9.54 8.51
N TYR A 211 19.92 10.26 7.49
CA TYR A 211 20.76 9.69 6.42
C TYR A 211 22.25 10.04 6.55
N GLU A 212 22.67 10.71 7.62
CA GLU A 212 24.06 11.14 7.85
C GLU A 212 25.01 9.94 7.98
N ASN A 213 24.51 8.81 8.52
CA ASN A 213 25.26 7.57 8.71
C ASN A 213 24.81 6.46 7.74
N THR A 214 24.46 6.82 6.51
CA THR A 214 23.94 5.86 5.52
C THR A 214 25.02 4.93 4.97
N VAL A 215 26.29 5.35 5.04
CA VAL A 215 27.41 4.62 4.42
C VAL A 215 27.64 3.30 5.15
N GLN A 216 27.40 2.21 4.43
CA GLN A 216 27.64 0.85 4.91
C GLN A 216 29.01 0.36 4.42
N SER A 217 29.72 -0.34 5.29
CA SER A 217 30.96 -1.06 4.97
C SER A 217 30.65 -2.42 4.36
N LEU A 218 31.55 -2.94 3.53
CA LEU A 218 31.42 -4.28 2.96
C LEU A 218 31.92 -5.34 3.91
N SER A 219 31.16 -6.43 4.04
CA SER A 219 31.66 -7.62 4.75
C SER A 219 32.80 -8.28 3.96
N LYS A 220 33.76 -8.86 4.67
CA LYS A 220 34.88 -9.59 4.03
C LYS A 220 34.37 -10.77 3.19
N GLY A 221 33.28 -11.42 3.61
CA GLY A 221 32.69 -12.54 2.88
C GLY A 221 32.07 -12.17 1.54
N ASN A 222 31.53 -10.95 1.42
CA ASN A 222 30.84 -10.49 0.21
C ASN A 222 31.75 -9.73 -0.76
N SER A 223 32.97 -9.40 -0.36
CA SER A 223 33.89 -8.57 -1.16
C SER A 223 34.25 -9.15 -2.53
N SER A 224 34.14 -10.45 -2.72
CA SER A 224 34.43 -11.17 -3.97
C SER A 224 33.18 -11.52 -4.79
N LEU A 225 31.97 -11.19 -4.31
CA LEU A 225 30.74 -11.49 -5.02
C LEU A 225 30.59 -10.61 -6.27
N THR A 226 30.21 -11.25 -7.37
CA THR A 226 29.84 -10.53 -8.60
C THR A 226 28.49 -9.89 -8.43
N SER A 227 28.36 -8.64 -8.84
CA SER A 227 27.11 -7.87 -8.76
C SER A 227 26.85 -7.08 -10.03
N CYS A 228 25.58 -6.75 -10.24
CA CYS A 228 25.19 -5.92 -11.36
C CYS A 228 23.96 -5.07 -11.01
N ILE A 229 24.00 -3.82 -11.45
CA ILE A 229 22.84 -2.92 -11.38
C ILE A 229 22.48 -2.51 -12.79
N ARG A 230 21.20 -2.68 -13.15
CA ARG A 230 20.65 -2.29 -14.45
C ARG A 230 19.51 -1.31 -14.24
N ILE A 231 19.58 -0.20 -14.95
CA ILE A 231 18.59 0.87 -14.91
C ILE A 231 18.06 1.09 -16.32
N TYR A 232 16.75 0.91 -16.49
CA TYR A 232 16.06 1.03 -17.77
C TYR A 232 15.09 2.20 -17.76
N ASN A 233 15.15 3.02 -18.80
CA ASN A 233 14.15 4.06 -19.04
C ASN A 233 13.38 3.72 -20.32
N THR A 234 12.08 3.47 -20.20
CA THR A 234 11.24 3.05 -21.32
C THR A 234 10.55 4.19 -22.05
N ASN A 235 10.63 5.44 -21.53
CA ASN A 235 9.94 6.62 -22.09
C ASN A 235 8.45 6.37 -22.38
N LYS A 236 7.75 5.65 -21.49
CA LYS A 236 6.34 5.24 -21.62
C LYS A 236 6.04 4.33 -22.82
N MET A 237 7.00 3.60 -23.29
CA MET A 237 6.75 2.58 -24.32
C MET A 237 5.82 1.50 -23.77
N THR A 238 5.03 0.93 -24.68
CA THR A 238 4.15 -0.19 -24.37
C THR A 238 4.49 -1.40 -25.24
N VAL A 239 4.32 -2.58 -24.67
CA VAL A 239 4.41 -3.87 -25.37
C VAL A 239 3.15 -4.64 -25.02
N ASN A 240 2.42 -5.14 -26.02
CA ASN A 240 1.14 -5.85 -25.83
C ASN A 240 0.11 -5.03 -25.02
N ASP A 241 0.00 -3.73 -25.26
CA ASP A 241 -0.86 -2.77 -24.56
C ASP A 241 -0.56 -2.61 -23.05
N MET A 242 0.58 -3.11 -22.60
CA MET A 242 1.06 -3.00 -21.21
C MET A 242 2.41 -2.25 -21.17
N PRO A 243 2.81 -1.74 -20.00
CA PRO A 243 4.12 -1.08 -19.85
C PRO A 243 5.27 -1.97 -20.30
N ALA A 244 6.19 -1.42 -21.12
CA ALA A 244 7.34 -2.16 -21.62
C ALA A 244 8.27 -2.65 -20.50
N GLU A 245 8.20 -2.04 -19.33
CA GLU A 245 8.90 -2.43 -18.10
C GLU A 245 8.62 -3.88 -17.70
N PHE A 246 7.41 -4.37 -17.98
CA PHE A 246 7.05 -5.76 -17.65
C PHE A 246 7.77 -6.75 -18.57
N GLU A 247 7.87 -6.43 -19.85
CA GLU A 247 8.62 -7.25 -20.82
C GLU A 247 10.11 -7.25 -20.51
N ILE A 248 10.69 -6.08 -20.17
CA ILE A 248 12.10 -5.98 -19.76
C ILE A 248 12.34 -6.84 -18.52
N THR A 249 11.45 -6.75 -17.54
CA THR A 249 11.55 -7.54 -16.31
C THR A 249 11.51 -9.03 -16.61
N ALA A 250 10.58 -9.49 -17.47
CA ALA A 250 10.48 -10.88 -17.85
C ALA A 250 11.76 -11.40 -18.53
N ARG A 251 12.31 -10.63 -19.49
CA ARG A 251 13.58 -10.99 -20.18
C ARG A 251 14.76 -11.07 -19.22
N GLU A 252 14.86 -10.15 -18.28
CA GLU A 252 15.93 -10.17 -17.29
C GLU A 252 15.80 -11.35 -16.33
N ILE A 253 14.60 -11.74 -15.95
CA ILE A 253 14.33 -12.94 -15.14
C ILE A 253 14.76 -14.20 -15.89
N LEU A 254 14.39 -14.33 -17.17
CA LEU A 254 14.80 -15.46 -18.00
C LEU A 254 16.33 -15.52 -18.15
N ARG A 255 16.98 -14.37 -18.41
CA ARG A 255 18.44 -14.27 -18.46
C ARG A 255 19.10 -14.73 -17.16
N GLN A 256 18.55 -14.34 -16.01
CA GLN A 256 19.06 -14.73 -14.70
C GLN A 256 18.89 -16.23 -14.46
N HIS A 257 17.74 -16.78 -14.84
CA HIS A 257 17.49 -18.22 -14.75
C HIS A 257 18.47 -19.01 -15.63
N ASP A 258 18.71 -18.56 -16.86
CA ASP A 258 19.70 -19.15 -17.76
C ASP A 258 21.13 -19.04 -17.22
N ALA A 259 21.42 -18.00 -16.44
CA ALA A 259 22.69 -17.81 -15.74
C ALA A 259 22.83 -18.69 -14.46
N GLY A 260 21.79 -19.47 -14.11
CA GLY A 260 21.82 -20.45 -13.03
C GLY A 260 21.17 -20.00 -11.71
N TYR A 261 20.51 -18.85 -11.65
CA TYR A 261 19.68 -18.48 -10.50
C TYR A 261 18.41 -19.33 -10.49
N ARG A 262 17.99 -19.78 -9.32
CA ARG A 262 16.71 -20.46 -9.15
C ARG A 262 15.59 -19.42 -9.17
N TRP A 263 14.39 -19.80 -9.52
CA TRP A 263 13.23 -18.91 -9.48
C TRP A 263 13.02 -18.25 -8.11
N ARG A 264 13.22 -19.00 -7.03
CA ARG A 264 13.09 -18.50 -5.64
C ARG A 264 14.15 -17.48 -5.23
N ASP A 265 15.27 -17.38 -5.95
CA ASP A 265 16.33 -16.42 -5.69
C ASP A 265 16.02 -15.04 -6.33
N ILE A 266 14.87 -14.92 -7.02
CA ILE A 266 14.45 -13.74 -7.78
C ILE A 266 13.15 -13.19 -7.19
N ALA A 267 13.08 -11.87 -7.02
CA ALA A 267 11.87 -11.18 -6.60
C ALA A 267 11.52 -9.97 -7.46
N ILE A 268 10.23 -9.70 -7.59
CA ILE A 268 9.67 -8.49 -8.19
C ILE A 268 9.00 -7.69 -7.08
N LEU A 269 9.49 -6.48 -6.83
CA LEU A 269 8.97 -5.59 -5.81
C LEU A 269 8.19 -4.44 -6.44
N VAL A 270 6.99 -4.20 -5.91
CA VAL A 270 6.10 -3.13 -6.37
C VAL A 270 5.61 -2.29 -5.19
N ARG A 271 5.15 -1.06 -5.46
CA ARG A 271 4.66 -0.17 -4.43
C ARG A 271 3.26 -0.54 -3.94
N LYS A 272 2.39 -1.01 -4.84
CA LYS A 272 0.97 -1.24 -4.58
C LYS A 272 0.52 -2.62 -5.04
N ARG A 273 -0.44 -3.20 -4.34
CA ARG A 273 -1.08 -4.47 -4.72
C ARG A 273 -1.66 -4.46 -6.15
N LYS A 274 -2.25 -3.33 -6.57
CA LYS A 274 -2.76 -3.17 -7.94
C LYS A 274 -1.65 -3.31 -9.00
N GLU A 275 -0.45 -2.87 -8.69
CA GLU A 275 0.72 -3.03 -9.57
C GLU A 275 1.17 -4.50 -9.61
N ALA A 276 1.22 -5.18 -8.45
CA ALA A 276 1.51 -6.61 -8.37
C ALA A 276 0.57 -7.42 -9.27
N ARG A 277 -0.75 -7.15 -9.18
CA ARG A 277 -1.75 -7.82 -10.02
C ARG A 277 -1.46 -7.66 -11.50
N ARG A 278 -1.15 -6.44 -11.96
CA ARG A 278 -0.83 -6.18 -13.38
C ARG A 278 0.42 -6.93 -13.85
N VAL A 279 1.45 -7.00 -13.00
CA VAL A 279 2.67 -7.78 -13.29
C VAL A 279 2.33 -9.26 -13.39
N VAL A 280 1.57 -9.81 -12.43
CA VAL A 280 1.11 -11.20 -12.44
C VAL A 280 0.32 -11.52 -13.72
N GLU A 281 -0.67 -10.68 -14.07
CA GLU A 281 -1.48 -10.86 -15.29
C GLU A 281 -0.61 -10.87 -16.54
N TYR A 282 0.39 -9.98 -16.61
CA TYR A 282 1.34 -9.94 -17.74
C TYR A 282 2.17 -11.21 -17.82
N MET A 283 2.80 -11.61 -16.72
CA MET A 283 3.66 -12.80 -16.67
C MET A 283 2.88 -14.07 -17.04
N LEU A 284 1.72 -14.29 -16.44
CA LEU A 284 0.88 -15.47 -16.74
C LEU A 284 0.42 -15.52 -18.19
N LYS A 285 0.19 -14.37 -18.82
CA LYS A 285 -0.32 -14.30 -20.19
C LYS A 285 0.77 -14.44 -21.25
N TYR A 286 1.92 -13.82 -21.04
CA TYR A 286 2.96 -13.70 -22.07
C TYR A 286 4.22 -14.49 -21.77
N HIS A 287 4.46 -14.85 -20.51
CA HIS A 287 5.64 -15.60 -20.05
C HIS A 287 5.26 -16.72 -19.08
N PRO A 288 4.40 -17.67 -19.51
CA PRO A 288 3.93 -18.77 -18.65
C PRO A 288 5.06 -19.72 -18.20
N GLU A 289 6.22 -19.67 -18.85
CA GLU A 289 7.41 -20.41 -18.46
C GLU A 289 8.03 -19.92 -17.15
N ILE A 290 7.80 -18.65 -16.76
CA ILE A 290 8.26 -18.07 -15.49
C ILE A 290 7.32 -18.51 -14.40
N LYS A 291 7.80 -19.35 -13.49
CA LYS A 291 7.03 -19.72 -12.29
C LYS A 291 6.95 -18.54 -11.35
N ILE A 292 5.77 -18.10 -11.01
CA ILE A 292 5.55 -16.94 -10.13
C ILE A 292 4.79 -17.32 -8.86
N LEU A 293 5.17 -16.67 -7.76
CA LEU A 293 4.52 -16.75 -6.46
C LEU A 293 4.10 -15.34 -6.02
N SER A 294 2.82 -15.08 -5.88
CA SER A 294 2.31 -13.79 -5.44
C SER A 294 1.02 -13.97 -4.64
N ALA A 295 0.94 -13.29 -3.50
CA ALA A 295 -0.32 -13.24 -2.73
C ALA A 295 -1.48 -12.72 -3.59
N GLU A 296 -1.22 -11.79 -4.50
CA GLU A 296 -2.23 -11.23 -5.41
C GLU A 296 -2.60 -12.22 -6.55
N GLY A 297 -1.67 -13.05 -7.00
CA GLY A 297 -1.91 -14.11 -7.99
C GLY A 297 -2.66 -15.29 -7.40
N LEU A 298 -2.55 -15.48 -6.10
CA LEU A 298 -3.17 -16.58 -5.35
C LEU A 298 -4.55 -16.21 -4.77
N LEU A 299 -5.06 -15.01 -5.04
CA LEU A 299 -6.42 -14.64 -4.64
C LEU A 299 -7.44 -15.55 -5.35
N LEU A 300 -8.35 -16.15 -4.57
CA LEU A 300 -9.39 -17.05 -5.07
C LEU A 300 -10.19 -16.42 -6.21
N LYS A 301 -10.54 -15.13 -6.07
CA LYS A 301 -11.30 -14.39 -7.09
C LYS A 301 -10.60 -14.23 -8.45
N ASN A 302 -9.30 -14.47 -8.53
CA ASN A 302 -8.54 -14.38 -9.78
C ASN A 302 -8.61 -15.67 -10.61
N SER A 303 -8.87 -16.83 -9.98
CA SER A 303 -9.06 -18.09 -10.68
C SER A 303 -10.27 -18.04 -11.63
N GLN A 304 -10.09 -18.56 -12.84
CA GLN A 304 -11.18 -18.64 -13.81
C GLN A 304 -12.28 -19.60 -13.37
N ALA A 305 -11.91 -20.70 -12.68
CA ALA A 305 -12.88 -21.64 -12.12
C ALA A 305 -13.74 -20.95 -11.06
N ILE A 306 -13.14 -20.17 -10.16
CA ILE A 306 -13.89 -19.48 -9.12
C ILE A 306 -14.77 -18.37 -9.69
N LYS A 307 -14.29 -17.62 -10.69
CA LYS A 307 -15.13 -16.64 -11.40
C LYS A 307 -16.37 -17.29 -12.02
N LEU A 308 -16.21 -18.48 -12.61
CA LEU A 308 -17.34 -19.23 -13.14
C LEU A 308 -18.32 -19.64 -12.04
N ILE A 309 -17.81 -20.19 -10.93
CA ILE A 309 -18.66 -20.62 -9.81
C ILE A 309 -19.48 -19.44 -9.27
N ILE A 310 -18.80 -18.33 -8.97
CA ILE A 310 -19.45 -17.10 -8.45
C ILE A 310 -20.48 -16.56 -9.46
N GLY A 311 -20.12 -16.48 -10.74
CA GLY A 311 -21.05 -16.07 -11.78
C GLY A 311 -22.30 -16.95 -11.85
N MET A 312 -22.14 -18.28 -11.73
CA MET A 312 -23.28 -19.20 -11.69
C MET A 312 -24.13 -19.05 -10.43
N LEU A 313 -23.51 -18.81 -9.27
CA LEU A 313 -24.24 -18.52 -8.03
C LEU A 313 -25.06 -17.23 -8.16
N LYS A 314 -24.51 -16.16 -8.75
CA LYS A 314 -25.21 -14.90 -9.04
C LYS A 314 -26.39 -15.09 -10.00
N LEU A 315 -26.28 -15.99 -10.98
CA LEU A 315 -27.39 -16.34 -11.87
C LEU A 315 -28.50 -17.13 -11.17
N VAL A 316 -28.16 -17.90 -10.16
CA VAL A 316 -29.16 -18.65 -9.34
C VAL A 316 -29.88 -17.70 -8.37
N ASP A 317 -29.18 -16.70 -7.85
CA ASP A 317 -29.77 -15.72 -6.95
C ASP A 317 -30.54 -14.63 -7.70
N LYS A 318 -31.86 -14.64 -7.54
CA LYS A 318 -32.78 -13.71 -8.21
C LYS A 318 -32.73 -12.26 -7.68
N SER A 319 -32.04 -12.02 -6.57
CA SER A 319 -31.96 -10.68 -5.95
C SER A 319 -30.90 -9.78 -6.59
N TYR A 320 -30.01 -10.32 -7.43
CA TYR A 320 -29.00 -9.51 -8.15
C TYR A 320 -29.63 -8.76 -9.32
N GLU A 321 -29.39 -7.42 -9.36
CA GLU A 321 -29.92 -6.51 -10.38
C GLU A 321 -29.17 -6.62 -11.72
N SER A 322 -29.83 -6.16 -12.80
CA SER A 322 -29.34 -6.32 -14.20
C SER A 322 -28.02 -5.58 -14.52
N GLY A 323 -27.64 -4.57 -13.73
CA GLY A 323 -26.38 -3.83 -13.94
C GLY A 323 -25.13 -4.68 -13.65
N ASP A 324 -25.19 -5.43 -12.57
CA ASP A 324 -24.10 -6.27 -12.11
C ASP A 324 -23.90 -7.52 -12.99
N LEU A 325 -24.98 -8.04 -13.55
CA LEU A 325 -24.96 -9.20 -14.47
C LEU A 325 -24.21 -8.93 -15.79
N LYS A 326 -24.22 -7.69 -16.30
CA LYS A 326 -23.48 -7.34 -17.52
C LYS A 326 -21.97 -7.44 -17.38
N ASP A 327 -21.44 -7.07 -16.23
CA ASP A 327 -20.00 -7.16 -15.95
C ASP A 327 -19.57 -8.59 -15.61
N GLU A 328 -20.45 -9.37 -14.99
CA GLU A 328 -20.25 -10.81 -14.76
C GLU A 328 -20.23 -11.62 -16.07
N VAL A 329 -21.13 -11.32 -17.00
CA VAL A 329 -21.13 -11.95 -18.34
C VAL A 329 -19.83 -11.65 -19.09
N LYS A 330 -19.30 -10.44 -18.96
CA LYS A 330 -17.96 -10.10 -19.51
C LYS A 330 -16.85 -10.87 -18.83
N ALA A 331 -16.93 -11.11 -17.54
CA ALA A 331 -15.95 -11.90 -16.78
C ALA A 331 -16.00 -13.40 -17.15
N MET A 332 -17.17 -13.92 -17.50
CA MET A 332 -17.35 -15.30 -17.98
C MET A 332 -16.91 -15.51 -19.44
N LYS A 333 -16.68 -14.44 -20.19
CA LYS A 333 -16.29 -14.48 -21.61
C LYS A 333 -15.14 -15.44 -21.96
N PRO A 334 -14.09 -15.59 -21.15
CA PRO A 334 -13.01 -16.54 -21.41
C PRO A 334 -13.41 -18.02 -21.28
N VAL A 335 -14.54 -18.29 -20.64
CA VAL A 335 -14.98 -19.65 -20.33
C VAL A 335 -15.89 -20.24 -21.43
N TYR A 336 -16.63 -19.40 -22.16
CA TYR A 336 -17.56 -19.78 -23.21
C TYR A 336 -17.00 -19.77 -24.65
N GLY A 337 -15.72 -19.62 -24.83
CA GLY A 337 -14.87 -20.08 -25.94
C GLY A 337 -14.99 -19.39 -27.29
N SER A 338 -16.09 -19.10 -27.94
CA SER A 338 -16.08 -18.60 -29.31
C SER A 338 -16.83 -17.26 -29.54
N VAL A 339 -16.33 -16.46 -30.49
CA VAL A 339 -16.98 -15.18 -30.89
C VAL A 339 -18.39 -15.42 -31.48
N GLY A 340 -18.66 -16.60 -31.98
CA GLY A 340 -19.96 -17.02 -32.49
C GLY A 340 -21.03 -17.10 -31.39
N ASP A 341 -20.66 -17.66 -30.24
CA ASP A 341 -21.58 -17.87 -29.12
C ASP A 341 -22.03 -16.55 -28.49
N ILE A 342 -21.14 -15.56 -28.49
CA ILE A 342 -21.43 -14.21 -27.95
C ILE A 342 -22.39 -13.45 -28.86
N ARG A 343 -22.24 -13.53 -30.18
CA ARG A 343 -23.15 -12.91 -31.14
C ARG A 343 -24.54 -13.49 -31.03
N MET A 344 -24.66 -14.80 -30.88
CA MET A 344 -25.93 -15.52 -30.71
C MET A 344 -26.60 -15.12 -29.39
N MET A 345 -25.83 -15.01 -28.29
CA MET A 345 -26.31 -14.55 -26.99
C MET A 345 -26.84 -13.11 -27.04
N ILE A 346 -26.14 -12.21 -27.72
CA ILE A 346 -26.59 -10.82 -27.90
C ILE A 346 -27.90 -10.76 -28.70
N GLY A 347 -27.99 -11.55 -29.81
CA GLY A 347 -29.21 -11.60 -30.61
C GLY A 347 -30.43 -12.11 -29.83
N ARG A 348 -30.23 -13.08 -28.93
CA ARG A 348 -31.29 -13.59 -28.06
C ARG A 348 -31.66 -12.61 -26.94
N TYR A 349 -30.70 -11.94 -26.37
CA TYR A 349 -30.96 -10.84 -25.41
C TYR A 349 -31.84 -9.76 -26.04
N ASP A 350 -31.51 -9.32 -27.26
CA ASP A 350 -32.28 -8.31 -27.99
C ASP A 350 -33.69 -8.85 -28.31
N TYR A 351 -33.84 -10.12 -28.63
CA TYR A 351 -35.14 -10.75 -28.82
C TYR A 351 -35.98 -10.74 -27.53
N PHE A 352 -35.42 -11.17 -26.39
CA PHE A 352 -36.14 -11.18 -25.12
C PHE A 352 -36.44 -9.75 -24.60
N MET A 353 -35.58 -8.77 -24.91
CA MET A 353 -35.86 -7.37 -24.64
C MET A 353 -37.03 -6.85 -25.49
N SER A 354 -37.19 -7.32 -26.73
CA SER A 354 -38.34 -6.94 -27.60
C SER A 354 -39.69 -7.52 -27.11
N GLU A 355 -39.68 -8.56 -26.29
CA GLU A 355 -40.85 -9.16 -25.62
C GLU A 355 -41.23 -8.43 -24.31
N ASN A 356 -40.67 -7.22 -24.03
CA ASN A 356 -40.89 -6.42 -22.81
C ASN A 356 -40.54 -7.13 -21.49
N LEU A 357 -39.61 -8.06 -21.51
CA LEU A 357 -39.09 -8.69 -20.31
C LEU A 357 -38.16 -7.71 -19.56
N ASP A 358 -38.08 -7.86 -18.23
CA ASP A 358 -37.10 -7.16 -17.43
C ASP A 358 -35.68 -7.48 -17.94
N PRO A 359 -34.78 -6.49 -18.05
CA PRO A 359 -33.42 -6.69 -18.58
C PRO A 359 -32.64 -7.79 -17.90
N ALA A 360 -32.83 -8.03 -16.59
CA ALA A 360 -32.21 -9.11 -15.86
C ALA A 360 -32.74 -10.49 -16.29
N GLU A 361 -34.07 -10.60 -16.49
CA GLU A 361 -34.71 -11.82 -16.94
C GLU A 361 -34.42 -12.10 -18.42
N ALA A 362 -34.38 -11.07 -19.27
CA ALA A 362 -33.97 -11.18 -20.68
C ALA A 362 -32.53 -11.67 -20.80
N LEU A 363 -31.61 -11.17 -20.00
CA LEU A 363 -30.22 -11.61 -19.97
C LEU A 363 -30.10 -13.06 -19.44
N ARG A 364 -30.84 -13.39 -18.40
CA ARG A 364 -30.93 -14.75 -17.86
C ARG A 364 -31.41 -15.77 -18.91
N LEU A 365 -32.49 -15.42 -19.61
CA LEU A 365 -33.04 -16.25 -20.66
C LEU A 365 -32.11 -16.36 -21.87
N ALA A 366 -31.44 -15.27 -22.25
CA ALA A 366 -30.46 -15.27 -23.33
C ALA A 366 -29.25 -16.15 -23.02
N LEU A 367 -28.77 -16.12 -21.75
CA LEU A 367 -27.71 -17.01 -21.28
C LEU A 367 -28.16 -18.49 -21.21
N LEU A 368 -29.41 -18.71 -20.83
CA LEU A 368 -30.03 -20.05 -20.78
C LEU A 368 -30.19 -20.63 -22.15
N ASP A 369 -30.62 -19.81 -23.11
CA ASP A 369 -30.97 -20.23 -24.47
C ASP A 369 -29.74 -20.24 -25.40
N SER A 370 -28.61 -19.59 -25.04
CA SER A 370 -27.39 -19.60 -25.86
C SER A 370 -26.69 -20.95 -25.94
N GLY A 371 -27.17 -21.96 -25.22
CA GLY A 371 -26.71 -23.36 -25.25
C GLY A 371 -27.41 -24.23 -26.25
N SER A 372 -27.95 -23.68 -27.33
CA SER A 372 -28.60 -24.52 -28.34
C SER A 372 -27.59 -25.35 -29.12
N ASP A 373 -27.90 -26.46 -29.17
CA ASP A 373 -27.86 -27.55 -30.09
C ASP A 373 -27.07 -28.76 -29.70
N ASN A 374 -26.26 -28.77 -28.66
CA ASN A 374 -25.76 -30.08 -28.25
C ASN A 374 -25.44 -30.34 -26.79
N ASP A 375 -25.32 -29.34 -25.89
CA ASP A 375 -25.04 -29.69 -24.48
C ASP A 375 -25.58 -28.67 -23.45
N GLY A 376 -26.84 -28.77 -23.16
CA GLY A 376 -27.38 -28.76 -21.80
C GLY A 376 -27.12 -27.61 -20.84
N ILE A 377 -26.87 -26.33 -21.24
CA ILE A 377 -26.81 -25.24 -20.24
C ILE A 377 -28.20 -25.01 -19.63
N SER A 378 -29.29 -25.08 -20.44
CA SER A 378 -30.66 -24.95 -19.95
C SER A 378 -31.03 -26.08 -18.98
N ASP A 379 -30.68 -27.32 -19.31
CA ASP A 379 -30.91 -28.46 -18.43
C ASP A 379 -30.06 -28.38 -17.16
N SER A 380 -28.86 -27.88 -17.27
CA SER A 380 -27.93 -27.74 -16.13
C SER A 380 -28.36 -26.68 -15.13
N ILE A 381 -28.93 -25.53 -15.55
CA ILE A 381 -29.42 -24.52 -14.60
C ILE A 381 -30.74 -24.98 -13.98
N SER A 382 -31.62 -25.67 -14.74
CA SER A 382 -32.81 -26.28 -14.18
C SER A 382 -32.45 -27.37 -13.15
N GLU A 383 -31.39 -28.13 -13.39
CA GLU A 383 -30.83 -29.09 -12.44
C GLU A 383 -30.15 -28.41 -11.24
N ILE A 384 -29.34 -27.35 -11.47
CA ILE A 384 -28.74 -26.56 -10.43
C ILE A 384 -29.81 -25.91 -9.55
N ARG A 385 -30.89 -25.39 -10.12
CA ARG A 385 -32.04 -24.87 -9.36
C ARG A 385 -32.76 -25.94 -8.55
N LYS A 386 -32.82 -27.16 -9.04
CA LYS A 386 -33.38 -28.31 -8.28
C LYS A 386 -32.51 -28.70 -7.10
N VAL A 387 -31.19 -28.51 -7.19
CA VAL A 387 -30.23 -28.80 -6.13
C VAL A 387 -30.16 -27.65 -5.07
N ASN A 388 -30.59 -26.44 -5.41
CA ASN A 388 -30.59 -25.31 -4.47
C ASN A 388 -31.28 -25.61 -3.12
N PRO A 389 -32.38 -26.41 -3.03
CA PRO A 389 -32.93 -26.82 -1.75
C PRO A 389 -31.97 -27.66 -0.88
N SER A 390 -30.94 -28.26 -1.47
CA SER A 390 -29.97 -29.12 -0.80
C SER A 390 -28.85 -28.39 -0.08
N GLY A 391 -28.79 -27.05 -0.18
CA GLY A 391 -27.81 -26.20 0.49
C GLY A 391 -26.69 -25.69 -0.41
N LEU A 392 -26.00 -24.64 0.06
CA LEU A 392 -24.95 -23.91 -0.67
C LEU A 392 -23.78 -24.83 -1.07
N VAL A 393 -23.32 -25.70 -0.18
CA VAL A 393 -22.19 -26.63 -0.44
C VAL A 393 -22.52 -27.56 -1.61
N SER A 394 -23.67 -28.21 -1.57
CA SER A 394 -24.11 -29.14 -2.62
C SER A 394 -24.30 -28.44 -3.97
N LEU A 395 -24.76 -27.19 -3.95
CA LEU A 395 -24.87 -26.35 -5.15
C LEU A 395 -23.50 -26.06 -5.77
N VAL A 396 -22.51 -25.65 -4.95
CA VAL A 396 -21.14 -25.39 -5.39
C VAL A 396 -20.50 -26.65 -5.97
N GLU A 397 -20.64 -27.79 -5.30
CA GLU A 397 -20.14 -29.09 -5.82
C GLU A 397 -20.75 -29.46 -7.17
N THR A 398 -22.05 -29.27 -7.32
CA THR A 398 -22.76 -29.53 -8.59
C THR A 398 -22.25 -28.62 -9.72
N ILE A 399 -21.98 -27.34 -9.42
CA ILE A 399 -21.38 -26.42 -10.40
C ILE A 399 -19.96 -26.86 -10.78
N ILE A 400 -19.13 -27.24 -9.81
CA ILE A 400 -17.78 -27.73 -10.05
C ILE A 400 -17.80 -28.98 -10.94
N GLU A 401 -18.68 -29.95 -10.64
CA GLU A 401 -18.75 -31.22 -11.36
C GLU A 401 -19.26 -31.03 -12.79
N LYS A 402 -20.32 -30.25 -12.97
CA LYS A 402 -21.03 -30.15 -14.26
C LYS A 402 -20.55 -29.04 -15.19
N LYS A 403 -19.94 -27.98 -14.65
CA LYS A 403 -19.59 -26.76 -15.42
C LYS A 403 -18.11 -26.50 -15.59
N ILE A 404 -17.25 -27.13 -14.80
CA ILE A 404 -15.81 -26.97 -14.92
C ILE A 404 -15.24 -28.22 -15.61
N SER A 405 -14.59 -28.05 -16.77
CA SER A 405 -13.98 -29.16 -17.49
C SER A 405 -12.94 -29.90 -16.64
N PRO A 406 -12.71 -31.20 -16.85
CA PRO A 406 -11.71 -31.96 -16.11
C PRO A 406 -10.30 -31.33 -16.16
N GLU A 407 -9.91 -30.79 -17.32
CA GLU A 407 -8.61 -30.12 -17.52
C GLU A 407 -8.52 -28.87 -16.67
N ARG A 408 -9.60 -28.06 -16.63
CA ARG A 408 -9.66 -26.85 -15.80
C ARG A 408 -9.70 -27.19 -14.32
N ARG A 409 -10.43 -28.25 -13.93
CA ARG A 409 -10.43 -28.72 -12.53
C ARG A 409 -9.05 -29.14 -12.07
N ALA A 410 -8.29 -29.80 -12.93
CA ALA A 410 -6.91 -30.17 -12.62
C ALA A 410 -5.99 -28.94 -12.52
N ALA A 411 -6.12 -27.97 -13.43
CA ALA A 411 -5.31 -26.75 -13.44
C ALA A 411 -5.59 -25.84 -12.25
N ASP A 412 -6.87 -25.70 -11.87
CA ASP A 412 -7.30 -24.79 -10.78
C ASP A 412 -7.62 -25.57 -9.48
N PHE A 413 -7.11 -26.80 -9.33
CA PHE A 413 -7.44 -27.69 -8.19
C PHE A 413 -7.26 -27.03 -6.83
N ALA A 414 -6.11 -26.39 -6.61
CA ALA A 414 -5.80 -25.72 -5.34
C ALA A 414 -6.76 -24.55 -5.04
N PHE A 415 -7.17 -23.79 -6.08
CA PHE A 415 -8.15 -22.72 -5.94
C PHE A 415 -9.53 -23.26 -5.61
N ILE A 416 -9.94 -24.35 -6.28
CA ILE A 416 -11.22 -24.98 -6.05
C ILE A 416 -11.30 -25.55 -4.64
N ALA A 417 -10.28 -26.26 -4.18
CA ALA A 417 -10.22 -26.82 -2.84
C ALA A 417 -10.30 -25.73 -1.76
N ALA A 418 -9.45 -24.69 -1.88
CA ALA A 418 -9.48 -23.57 -0.94
C ALA A 418 -10.82 -22.81 -0.96
N PHE A 419 -11.47 -22.69 -2.11
CA PHE A 419 -12.80 -22.09 -2.23
C PHE A 419 -13.87 -22.95 -1.53
N GLN A 420 -13.83 -24.26 -1.68
CA GLN A 420 -14.74 -25.19 -0.99
C GLN A 420 -14.57 -25.10 0.54
N ASP A 421 -13.32 -24.99 1.02
CA ASP A 421 -13.04 -24.75 2.45
C ASP A 421 -13.67 -23.44 2.95
N GLU A 422 -13.60 -22.37 2.16
CA GLU A 422 -14.22 -21.09 2.52
C GLU A 422 -15.74 -21.13 2.50
N VAL A 423 -16.35 -21.89 1.57
CA VAL A 423 -17.79 -22.13 1.55
C VAL A 423 -18.23 -22.91 2.79
N LEU A 424 -17.48 -23.92 3.21
CA LEU A 424 -17.74 -24.68 4.43
C LEU A 424 -17.62 -23.80 5.67
N ASN A 425 -16.52 -23.04 5.79
CA ASN A 425 -16.29 -22.08 6.88
C ASN A 425 -17.43 -21.05 6.99
N PHE A 426 -17.94 -20.58 5.84
CA PHE A 426 -19.09 -19.68 5.81
C PHE A 426 -20.35 -20.35 6.32
N CYS A 427 -20.63 -21.56 5.88
CA CYS A 427 -21.82 -22.32 6.31
C CYS A 427 -21.82 -22.65 7.81
N GLU A 428 -20.64 -22.82 8.41
CA GLU A 428 -20.51 -23.05 9.85
C GLU A 428 -20.77 -21.78 10.69
N LYS A 429 -20.43 -20.60 10.16
CA LYS A 429 -20.45 -19.33 10.91
C LYS A 429 -21.70 -18.50 10.65
N TYR A 430 -22.31 -18.64 9.47
CA TYR A 430 -23.38 -17.78 8.98
C TYR A 430 -24.55 -18.56 8.44
N ASN A 431 -25.64 -17.87 8.10
CA ASN A 431 -26.78 -18.46 7.42
C ASN A 431 -26.37 -18.94 6.00
N PRO A 432 -26.45 -20.23 5.65
CA PRO A 432 -25.94 -20.79 4.41
C PRO A 432 -26.82 -20.52 3.18
N SER A 433 -27.35 -19.30 3.02
CA SER A 433 -28.07 -18.90 1.81
C SER A 433 -27.11 -18.43 0.73
N VAL A 434 -27.45 -18.65 -0.55
CA VAL A 434 -26.65 -18.17 -1.70
C VAL A 434 -26.47 -16.66 -1.65
N HIS A 435 -27.54 -15.92 -1.36
CA HIS A 435 -27.52 -14.47 -1.26
C HIS A 435 -26.54 -13.96 -0.17
N ALA A 436 -26.64 -14.51 1.04
CA ALA A 436 -25.76 -14.13 2.14
C ALA A 436 -24.29 -14.47 1.84
N PHE A 437 -24.03 -15.61 1.17
CA PHE A 437 -22.68 -15.97 0.74
C PHE A 437 -22.11 -15.00 -0.30
N LEU A 438 -22.91 -14.60 -1.28
CA LEU A 438 -22.46 -13.65 -2.31
C LEU A 438 -22.16 -12.26 -1.72
N GLN A 439 -22.96 -11.77 -0.78
CA GLN A 439 -22.66 -10.54 -0.05
C GLN A 439 -21.34 -10.67 0.73
N TRP A 440 -21.18 -11.76 1.48
CA TRP A 440 -19.94 -12.03 2.21
C TRP A 440 -18.74 -12.15 1.27
N TRP A 441 -18.92 -12.81 0.12
CA TRP A 441 -17.87 -12.93 -0.90
C TRP A 441 -17.43 -11.58 -1.46
N ASP A 442 -18.35 -10.69 -1.79
CA ASP A 442 -18.05 -9.36 -2.32
C ASP A 442 -17.23 -8.53 -1.30
N GLU A 443 -17.49 -8.69 0.00
CA GLU A 443 -16.73 -8.02 1.07
C GLU A 443 -15.35 -8.65 1.34
N ASN A 444 -15.20 -9.97 1.17
CA ASN A 444 -14.02 -10.71 1.63
C ASN A 444 -13.11 -11.22 0.51
N SER A 445 -13.58 -11.30 -0.74
CA SER A 445 -12.84 -11.87 -1.87
C SER A 445 -11.47 -11.24 -2.13
N ASP A 446 -11.24 -10.00 -1.68
CA ASP A 446 -9.96 -9.30 -1.76
C ASP A 446 -8.89 -9.82 -0.77
N ARG A 447 -9.27 -10.69 0.15
CA ARG A 447 -8.39 -11.24 1.21
C ARG A 447 -8.21 -12.75 1.10
N LEU A 448 -9.12 -13.44 0.42
CA LEU A 448 -9.11 -14.89 0.31
C LEU A 448 -8.08 -15.33 -0.72
N ALA A 449 -7.03 -15.97 -0.26
CA ALA A 449 -5.91 -16.44 -1.08
C ALA A 449 -5.52 -17.87 -0.69
N ILE A 450 -5.00 -18.62 -1.65
CA ILE A 450 -4.36 -19.90 -1.36
C ILE A 450 -3.07 -19.61 -0.60
N ASN A 451 -2.80 -20.36 0.47
CA ASN A 451 -1.50 -20.37 1.11
C ASN A 451 -0.51 -21.14 0.23
N PRO A 452 0.52 -20.50 -0.32
CA PRO A 452 1.55 -21.22 -1.04
C PRO A 452 2.28 -22.14 -0.05
N GLY A 453 2.47 -23.39 -0.41
CA GLY A 453 3.31 -24.29 0.36
C GLY A 453 4.71 -23.69 0.52
N ALA A 454 5.23 -23.66 1.74
CA ALA A 454 6.59 -23.18 2.01
C ALA A 454 7.58 -24.03 1.19
N GLY A 455 8.30 -23.41 0.22
CA GLY A 455 9.40 -24.06 -0.49
C GLY A 455 9.24 -24.22 -2.01
N GLU A 456 8.20 -23.68 -2.63
CA GLU A 456 8.11 -23.68 -4.09
C GLU A 456 9.24 -22.87 -4.74
N ASP A 457 9.85 -23.44 -5.80
CA ASP A 457 10.83 -22.72 -6.62
C ASP A 457 10.10 -21.82 -7.63
N ALA A 458 9.82 -20.59 -7.20
CA ALA A 458 9.09 -19.60 -7.99
C ALA A 458 9.56 -18.17 -7.70
N VAL A 459 9.46 -17.29 -8.71
CA VAL A 459 9.74 -15.85 -8.59
C VAL A 459 8.70 -15.20 -7.68
N THR A 460 9.17 -14.54 -6.63
CA THR A 460 8.28 -13.90 -5.65
C THR A 460 7.85 -12.52 -6.13
N ILE A 461 6.54 -12.26 -6.18
CA ILE A 461 5.98 -10.93 -6.50
C ILE A 461 5.26 -10.39 -5.26
N MET A 462 5.72 -9.27 -4.72
CA MET A 462 5.11 -8.67 -3.54
C MET A 462 5.30 -7.15 -3.46
N THR A 463 4.61 -6.53 -2.51
CA THR A 463 4.83 -5.10 -2.22
C THR A 463 6.11 -4.90 -1.41
N VAL A 464 6.73 -3.70 -1.53
CA VAL A 464 7.92 -3.34 -0.75
C VAL A 464 7.67 -3.48 0.76
N HIS A 465 6.46 -3.12 1.24
CA HIS A 465 6.11 -3.27 2.65
C HIS A 465 6.13 -4.73 3.12
N SER A 466 5.67 -5.65 2.27
CA SER A 466 5.70 -7.09 2.57
C SER A 466 7.10 -7.69 2.45
N ALA A 467 7.99 -7.03 1.71
CA ALA A 467 9.37 -7.47 1.49
C ALA A 467 10.34 -7.04 2.60
N LYS A 468 9.88 -6.20 3.55
CA LYS A 468 10.72 -5.79 4.68
C LYS A 468 11.16 -7.01 5.48
N GLY A 469 12.43 -7.06 5.88
CA GLY A 469 13.04 -8.21 6.56
C GLY A 469 13.48 -9.35 5.64
N LEU A 470 13.00 -9.40 4.38
CA LEU A 470 13.37 -10.44 3.41
C LEU A 470 14.53 -10.00 2.51
N GLU A 471 15.10 -10.97 1.78
CA GLU A 471 16.20 -10.74 0.82
C GLU A 471 16.16 -11.74 -0.33
N TRP A 472 16.69 -11.33 -1.50
CA TRP A 472 16.85 -12.18 -2.68
C TRP A 472 18.15 -11.84 -3.40
N ASP A 473 18.74 -12.81 -4.08
CA ASP A 473 19.92 -12.56 -4.92
C ASP A 473 19.62 -11.53 -6.02
N CYS A 474 18.46 -11.64 -6.66
CA CYS A 474 18.03 -10.77 -7.76
C CYS A 474 16.72 -10.06 -7.41
N VAL A 475 16.71 -8.74 -7.50
CA VAL A 475 15.52 -7.92 -7.25
C VAL A 475 15.19 -7.07 -8.46
N HIS A 476 13.92 -7.09 -8.86
CA HIS A 476 13.36 -6.28 -9.94
C HIS A 476 12.35 -5.28 -9.41
N ILE A 477 12.45 -4.04 -9.88
CA ILE A 477 11.53 -2.95 -9.60
C ILE A 477 11.00 -2.43 -10.93
N PRO A 478 9.92 -3.04 -11.47
CA PRO A 478 9.42 -2.72 -12.81
C PRO A 478 8.78 -1.34 -12.93
N LEU A 479 8.31 -0.77 -11.82
CA LEU A 479 7.61 0.52 -11.78
C LEU A 479 8.27 1.44 -10.76
N GLY A 480 9.50 1.89 -11.04
CA GLY A 480 10.30 2.73 -10.14
C GLY A 480 9.92 4.22 -10.11
N ASP A 481 8.89 4.65 -10.86
CA ASP A 481 8.42 6.05 -10.95
C ASP A 481 7.65 6.50 -9.69
N TRP A 482 8.22 6.28 -8.52
CA TRP A 482 7.55 6.63 -7.27
C TRP A 482 7.67 8.12 -6.97
N SER A 483 6.53 8.77 -6.76
CA SER A 483 6.49 10.17 -6.34
C SER A 483 6.91 10.31 -4.88
N LEU A 484 7.82 11.25 -4.60
CA LEU A 484 8.29 11.52 -3.24
C LEU A 484 7.22 12.16 -2.36
N PHE A 485 6.32 12.95 -2.95
CA PHE A 485 5.22 13.58 -2.22
C PHE A 485 4.02 13.84 -3.13
N LYS A 486 2.85 13.99 -2.51
CA LYS A 486 1.60 14.42 -3.15
C LYS A 486 1.12 15.70 -2.49
N ASN A 487 0.60 16.63 -3.30
CA ASN A 487 0.12 17.91 -2.78
C ASN A 487 -1.24 17.79 -2.08
N ASP A 488 -2.10 16.85 -2.52
CA ASP A 488 -3.45 16.71 -1.98
C ASP A 488 -3.49 15.50 -1.05
N GLN A 489 -3.28 15.75 0.24
CA GLN A 489 -3.36 14.73 1.28
C GLN A 489 -4.20 15.19 2.46
N ASN A 490 -4.91 14.24 3.05
CA ASN A 490 -5.60 14.46 4.32
C ASN A 490 -4.60 14.26 5.46
N ILE A 491 -4.55 15.25 6.35
CA ILE A 491 -3.80 15.19 7.60
C ILE A 491 -4.74 15.41 8.78
N TRP A 492 -4.35 14.88 9.92
CA TRP A 492 -5.03 15.16 11.19
C TRP A 492 -4.37 16.35 11.86
N LEU A 493 -5.14 17.41 12.07
CA LEU A 493 -4.72 18.63 12.77
C LEU A 493 -5.17 18.59 14.22
N LYS A 494 -4.26 18.96 15.12
CA LYS A 494 -4.58 19.23 16.52
C LYS A 494 -5.21 20.62 16.66
N PRO A 495 -5.92 20.93 17.78
CA PRO A 495 -6.55 22.24 17.97
C PRO A 495 -5.61 23.43 17.82
N ASP A 496 -4.36 23.26 18.24
CA ASP A 496 -3.34 24.32 18.17
C ASP A 496 -2.94 24.67 16.72
N ALA A 497 -3.03 23.71 15.81
CA ALA A 497 -2.75 23.92 14.37
C ALA A 497 -3.87 24.69 13.64
N VAL A 498 -4.98 24.96 14.29
CA VAL A 498 -6.11 25.74 13.78
C VAL A 498 -6.42 26.95 14.65
N ASP A 499 -5.39 27.62 15.18
CA ASP A 499 -5.47 28.77 16.05
C ASP A 499 -6.18 29.97 15.40
N PHE A 500 -6.18 30.05 14.07
CA PHE A 500 -6.93 31.03 13.26
C PHE A 500 -8.46 30.77 13.28
N VAL A 501 -8.93 29.64 13.79
CA VAL A 501 -10.35 29.37 14.06
C VAL A 501 -10.69 29.80 15.48
N SER A 502 -11.87 30.44 15.65
CA SER A 502 -12.35 30.86 16.98
C SER A 502 -12.31 29.69 17.97
N PRO A 503 -11.82 29.90 19.22
CA PRO A 503 -11.69 28.84 20.23
C PRO A 503 -12.98 28.02 20.46
N ASP A 504 -14.12 28.70 20.45
CA ASP A 504 -15.44 28.08 20.65
C ASP A 504 -15.87 27.16 19.50
N LEU A 505 -15.21 27.29 18.35
CA LEU A 505 -15.51 26.52 17.13
C LEU A 505 -14.40 25.50 16.78
N ARG A 506 -13.34 25.42 17.60
CA ARG A 506 -12.22 24.47 17.36
C ARG A 506 -12.64 23.04 17.67
N PRO A 507 -12.61 22.14 16.72
CA PRO A 507 -12.82 20.73 16.99
C PRO A 507 -11.58 20.15 17.71
N PRO A 508 -11.76 19.10 18.54
CA PRO A 508 -10.64 18.46 19.25
C PRO A 508 -9.63 17.79 18.32
N LEU A 509 -10.05 17.40 17.13
CA LEU A 509 -9.23 16.82 16.08
C LEU A 509 -9.93 17.05 14.74
N LEU A 510 -9.19 17.36 13.69
CA LEU A 510 -9.75 17.68 12.39
C LEU A 510 -8.93 17.04 11.26
N SER A 511 -9.59 16.30 10.37
CA SER A 511 -8.96 15.79 9.16
C SER A 511 -9.13 16.78 8.01
N VAL A 512 -8.05 17.44 7.59
CA VAL A 512 -8.05 18.47 6.55
C VAL A 512 -7.29 18.00 5.32
N THR A 513 -7.87 18.25 4.13
CA THR A 513 -7.15 18.04 2.87
C THR A 513 -6.23 19.24 2.61
N LEU A 514 -4.93 19.02 2.67
CA LEU A 514 -3.94 20.02 2.28
C LEU A 514 -3.91 20.19 0.76
N GLY A 515 -3.55 21.38 0.31
CA GLY A 515 -3.34 21.69 -1.10
C GLY A 515 -2.10 22.55 -1.30
N PRO A 516 -1.72 22.86 -2.57
CA PRO A 516 -0.53 23.65 -2.87
C PRO A 516 -0.49 25.02 -2.20
N SER A 517 -1.65 25.65 -1.99
CA SER A 517 -1.76 26.94 -1.30
C SER A 517 -1.33 26.92 0.15
N CYS A 518 -1.47 25.76 0.82
CA CYS A 518 -1.03 25.59 2.21
C CYS A 518 0.50 25.68 2.38
N LEU A 519 1.26 25.41 1.31
CA LEU A 519 2.74 25.50 1.31
C LEU A 519 3.25 26.93 1.06
N LEU A 520 2.37 27.86 0.72
CA LEU A 520 2.76 29.24 0.44
C LEU A 520 3.07 29.96 1.74
N ASP A 521 4.09 30.81 1.67
CA ASP A 521 4.47 31.68 2.78
C ASP A 521 3.33 32.58 3.22
N GLY A 522 3.08 32.61 4.54
CA GLY A 522 1.95 33.32 5.16
C GLY A 522 0.63 32.55 5.17
N SER A 523 0.61 31.27 4.75
CA SER A 523 -0.57 30.41 4.95
C SER A 523 -0.67 29.99 6.43
N PRO A 524 -1.88 30.06 7.05
CA PRO A 524 -2.10 29.57 8.41
C PRO A 524 -1.74 28.10 8.61
N LEU A 525 -1.77 27.28 7.54
CA LEU A 525 -1.44 25.83 7.57
C LEU A 525 -0.04 25.54 7.00
N GLN A 526 0.83 26.55 6.88
CA GLN A 526 2.15 26.40 6.26
C GLN A 526 3.05 25.41 7.03
N ASN A 527 3.07 25.50 8.34
CA ASN A 527 3.92 24.66 9.19
C ASN A 527 3.51 23.19 9.05
N GLU A 528 2.21 22.89 9.14
CA GLU A 528 1.66 21.56 9.03
C GLU A 528 1.85 20.99 7.62
N ALA A 529 1.66 21.82 6.60
CA ALA A 529 1.87 21.41 5.22
C ALA A 529 3.35 21.11 4.93
N THR A 530 4.25 21.92 5.47
CA THR A 530 5.69 21.74 5.32
C THR A 530 6.17 20.50 6.08
N ALA A 531 5.72 20.31 7.32
CA ALA A 531 6.02 19.13 8.12
C ALA A 531 5.52 17.86 7.41
N ASN A 532 4.25 17.84 6.99
CA ASN A 532 3.68 16.69 6.27
C ASN A 532 4.44 16.39 4.96
N ARG A 533 4.86 17.43 4.22
CA ARG A 533 5.67 17.23 3.00
C ARG A 533 7.03 16.61 3.31
N ARG A 534 7.72 17.07 4.37
CA ARG A 534 8.98 16.48 4.84
C ARG A 534 8.82 15.02 5.20
N ASP A 535 7.78 14.71 5.98
CA ASP A 535 7.45 13.35 6.38
C ASP A 535 7.14 12.42 5.20
N GLN A 536 6.37 12.92 4.20
CA GLN A 536 6.10 12.15 2.98
C GLN A 536 7.39 11.84 2.20
N ILE A 537 8.28 12.82 2.08
CA ILE A 537 9.56 12.64 1.39
C ILE A 537 10.37 11.57 2.13
N ALA A 538 10.47 11.64 3.45
CA ALA A 538 11.16 10.65 4.26
C ALA A 538 10.56 9.25 4.10
N ASP A 539 9.24 9.10 4.23
CA ASP A 539 8.54 7.81 4.06
C ASP A 539 8.77 7.18 2.68
N ASN A 540 8.72 7.99 1.62
CA ASN A 540 8.89 7.49 0.26
C ASN A 540 10.37 7.19 -0.04
N LEU A 541 11.30 7.96 0.51
CA LEU A 541 12.74 7.69 0.44
C LEU A 541 13.06 6.39 1.19
N ASN A 542 12.56 6.23 2.42
CA ASN A 542 12.71 5.00 3.22
C ASN A 542 12.14 3.78 2.48
N THR A 543 10.96 3.91 1.86
CA THR A 543 10.40 2.82 1.06
C THR A 543 11.30 2.45 -0.11
N THR A 544 11.91 3.43 -0.77
CA THR A 544 12.86 3.19 -1.85
C THR A 544 14.13 2.53 -1.32
N TYR A 545 14.63 2.99 -0.18
CA TYR A 545 15.77 2.40 0.51
C TYR A 545 15.53 0.92 0.85
N VAL A 546 14.38 0.62 1.47
CA VAL A 546 13.99 -0.77 1.76
C VAL A 546 13.97 -1.61 0.49
N ALA A 547 13.35 -1.13 -0.61
CA ALA A 547 13.27 -1.88 -1.86
C ALA A 547 14.65 -2.21 -2.45
N TYR A 548 15.55 -1.22 -2.51
CA TYR A 548 16.86 -1.37 -3.15
C TYR A 548 17.82 -2.21 -2.30
N THR A 549 17.68 -2.16 -0.98
CA THR A 549 18.50 -2.94 -0.05
C THR A 549 18.04 -4.41 0.11
N ARG A 550 16.99 -4.84 -0.61
CA ARG A 550 16.61 -6.28 -0.63
C ARG A 550 17.48 -7.11 -1.55
N ALA A 551 18.21 -6.47 -2.47
CA ALA A 551 19.04 -7.15 -3.46
C ALA A 551 20.37 -7.62 -2.87
N GLY A 552 20.68 -8.90 -3.11
CA GLY A 552 21.97 -9.50 -2.77
C GLY A 552 23.01 -9.28 -3.86
N ARG A 553 22.71 -9.61 -5.11
CA ARG A 553 23.66 -9.62 -6.23
C ARG A 553 23.24 -8.77 -7.44
N GLU A 554 21.96 -8.82 -7.84
CA GLU A 554 21.47 -8.06 -8.99
C GLU A 554 20.29 -7.17 -8.61
N LEU A 555 20.34 -5.91 -9.03
CA LEU A 555 19.26 -4.94 -8.87
C LEU A 555 18.88 -4.38 -10.23
N ASN A 556 17.64 -4.62 -10.66
CA ASN A 556 17.09 -4.15 -11.91
C ASN A 556 15.95 -3.15 -11.64
N ILE A 557 16.08 -1.94 -12.17
CA ILE A 557 15.14 -0.85 -11.94
C ILE A 557 14.63 -0.36 -13.28
N CYS A 558 13.32 -0.34 -13.48
CA CYS A 558 12.68 0.24 -14.66
C CYS A 558 11.86 1.46 -14.27
N PHE A 559 11.85 2.46 -15.15
CA PHE A 559 11.01 3.63 -15.02
C PHE A 559 10.55 4.14 -16.38
N SER A 560 9.38 4.78 -16.42
CA SER A 560 8.69 5.14 -17.66
C SER A 560 8.76 6.61 -17.99
N LYS A 561 9.08 7.48 -17.04
CA LYS A 561 9.01 8.93 -17.23
C LYS A 561 10.33 9.54 -17.63
N GLN A 562 10.28 10.53 -18.53
CA GLN A 562 11.36 11.48 -18.66
C GLN A 562 11.52 12.23 -17.33
N ILE A 563 12.72 12.25 -16.81
CA ILE A 563 13.07 12.83 -15.52
C ILE A 563 12.85 14.34 -15.61
N ALA A 564 11.72 14.79 -15.07
CA ALA A 564 11.50 16.20 -14.82
C ALA A 564 12.26 16.57 -13.54
N ALA A 565 13.18 17.53 -13.64
CA ALA A 565 14.00 17.97 -12.53
C ALA A 565 13.16 18.24 -11.27
N GLY A 566 13.47 17.58 -10.17
CA GLY A 566 13.15 18.03 -8.82
C GLY A 566 11.99 17.37 -8.08
N LYS A 567 11.25 16.38 -8.63
CA LYS A 567 10.08 15.81 -7.94
C LYS A 567 10.12 14.29 -7.71
N GLU A 568 11.11 13.58 -8.20
CA GLU A 568 11.15 12.11 -8.18
C GLU A 568 12.52 11.61 -7.72
N VAL A 569 12.56 10.48 -7.02
CA VAL A 569 13.81 9.79 -6.63
C VAL A 569 14.73 9.61 -7.84
N MET A 570 14.15 9.40 -9.02
CA MET A 570 14.86 9.15 -10.26
C MET A 570 15.54 10.39 -10.85
N SER A 571 15.16 11.63 -10.44
CA SER A 571 15.89 12.82 -10.88
C SER A 571 17.34 12.83 -10.36
N ALA A 572 17.58 12.19 -9.22
CA ALA A 572 18.93 12.01 -8.67
C ALA A 572 19.74 10.94 -9.40
N LEU A 573 19.09 9.94 -10.00
CA LEU A 573 19.75 8.91 -10.83
C LEU A 573 20.18 9.42 -12.21
N SER A 574 19.53 10.47 -12.73
CA SER A 574 19.83 11.01 -14.08
C SER A 574 20.98 12.00 -14.11
N MET A 575 21.41 12.49 -12.95
CA MET A 575 22.61 13.31 -12.93
C MET A 575 23.85 12.43 -13.12
N PRO A 576 24.79 12.80 -14.00
CA PRO A 576 26.00 12.01 -14.17
C PRO A 576 26.65 11.85 -12.80
N LEU A 577 26.95 10.61 -12.44
CA LEU A 577 27.88 10.28 -11.38
C LEU A 577 29.20 10.92 -11.81
N SER A 578 29.41 12.20 -11.49
CA SER A 578 30.69 12.84 -11.73
C SER A 578 31.71 12.05 -10.93
N ASP A 579 32.65 11.48 -11.65
CA ASP A 579 33.86 10.87 -11.14
C ASP A 579 34.43 11.71 -10.00
N ASN A 580 34.31 11.19 -8.76
CA ASN A 580 35.35 11.36 -7.77
C ASN A 580 35.10 10.58 -6.48
N PRO A 581 36.18 10.24 -5.82
CA PRO A 581 36.62 8.90 -5.42
C PRO A 581 35.98 8.34 -4.18
#